data_adffb32f9cf3c7992cdfa2a1c53f32b9
#
_entry.id   adffb32f9cf3c7992cdfa2a1c53f32b9
#
_cell.length_a   1.000
_cell.length_b   1.000
_cell.length_c   1.000
_cell.angle_alpha   90.00
_cell.angle_beta   90.00
_cell.angle_gamma   90.00
#
_symmetry.space_group_name_H-M   'P 1'
#
loop_
_entity.id
_entity.type
_entity.pdbx_description
1 polymer ?
#
loop_
_entity_poly.entity_id
_entity_poly.type
_entity_poly.pdbx_seq_one_letter_code
_entity_poly.pdbx_strand_id
1 'polypeptide(L)'
;RRQRQMCIRDKDKRRLGDVVDLFTNIQMIEHGSEKDILGRTYEYCLSMFAEQEGKRGGEFFTPSCVVRTLVEVLKPFKGRVYDPCCGSGGMFVQSAKFVENHSGNISNISIYGQDSNPTTWKMAQMNLAIRGIEPDLGTYAADTFLDDRHPTLRADYIMANPPFNLSDWGLDKLKEDQRWKYGIPPVSYTHLRAHETTLHL
;
A
#
# COMPACT_ATOMS: atom_id res chain seq x y z
N ARG A 1 10.82 -1.28 -28.24
CA ARG A 1 10.82 -2.69 -27.77
C ARG A 1 9.58 -2.85 -26.90
N ARG A 2 8.53 -3.48 -27.43
CA ARG A 2 7.30 -3.82 -26.70
C ARG A 2 7.67 -4.77 -25.57
N GLN A 3 7.57 -4.32 -24.32
CA GLN A 3 7.54 -5.23 -23.18
C GLN A 3 6.35 -6.16 -23.38
N ARG A 4 6.63 -7.43 -23.56
CA ARG A 4 5.58 -8.47 -23.55
C ARG A 4 5.03 -8.48 -22.11
N GLN A 5 3.84 -7.93 -21.93
CA GLN A 5 3.05 -8.25 -20.76
C GLN A 5 2.88 -9.76 -20.75
N MET A 6 3.49 -10.41 -19.78
CA MET A 6 3.44 -11.86 -19.63
C MET A 6 2.04 -12.21 -19.14
N CYS A 7 1.15 -12.48 -20.06
CA CYS A 7 -0.21 -12.88 -19.76
C CYS A 7 -0.19 -14.23 -19.03
N ILE A 8 -1.00 -14.39 -17.98
CA ILE A 8 -1.16 -15.67 -17.26
C ILE A 8 -1.57 -16.80 -18.24
N ARG A 9 -2.22 -16.49 -19.35
CA ARG A 9 -2.58 -17.45 -20.41
C ARG A 9 -1.39 -18.11 -21.10
N ASP A 10 -0.22 -17.46 -21.10
CA ASP A 10 0.99 -17.97 -21.74
C ASP A 10 1.87 -18.80 -20.80
N LYS A 11 1.49 -18.93 -19.54
CA LYS A 11 2.21 -19.75 -18.57
C LYS A 11 1.70 -21.19 -18.62
N ASP A 12 2.64 -22.12 -18.47
CA ASP A 12 2.33 -23.53 -18.35
C ASP A 12 1.40 -23.75 -17.16
N LYS A 13 0.15 -24.12 -17.46
CA LYS A 13 -0.89 -24.36 -16.46
C LYS A 13 -0.52 -25.47 -15.48
N ARG A 14 0.33 -26.42 -15.90
CA ARG A 14 0.81 -27.51 -15.05
C ARG A 14 1.70 -26.93 -13.94
N ARG A 15 2.66 -26.08 -14.28
CA ARG A 15 3.53 -25.44 -13.28
C ARG A 15 2.76 -24.57 -12.29
N LEU A 16 1.68 -23.93 -12.75
CA LEU A 16 0.81 -23.18 -11.85
C LEU A 16 0.05 -24.13 -10.91
N GLY A 17 -0.44 -25.26 -11.43
CA GLY A 17 -1.04 -26.33 -10.62
C GLY A 17 -0.06 -26.87 -9.59
N ASP A 18 1.16 -27.23 -10.02
CA ASP A 18 2.21 -27.75 -9.13
C ASP A 18 2.54 -26.76 -7.99
N VAL A 19 2.55 -25.45 -8.28
CA VAL A 19 2.77 -24.41 -7.27
C VAL A 19 1.59 -24.33 -6.29
N VAL A 20 0.36 -24.38 -6.79
CA VAL A 20 -0.84 -24.38 -5.95
C VAL A 20 -0.85 -25.61 -5.05
N ASP A 21 -0.57 -26.80 -5.61
CA ASP A 21 -0.51 -28.06 -4.85
C ASP A 21 0.61 -28.03 -3.80
N LEU A 22 1.77 -27.46 -4.15
CA LEU A 22 2.88 -27.29 -3.21
C LEU A 22 2.43 -26.45 -2.02
N PHE A 23 1.82 -25.29 -2.27
CA PHE A 23 1.34 -24.40 -1.19
C PHE A 23 0.19 -25.02 -0.39
N THR A 24 -0.69 -25.76 -1.02
CA THR A 24 -1.82 -26.44 -0.36
C THR A 24 -1.33 -27.56 0.57
N ASN A 25 -0.25 -28.24 0.18
CA ASN A 25 0.31 -29.37 0.94
C ASN A 25 1.32 -28.93 2.03
N ILE A 26 1.73 -27.67 2.07
CA ILE A 26 2.55 -27.15 3.18
C ILE A 26 1.67 -27.07 4.42
N GLN A 27 1.90 -27.98 5.37
CA GLN A 27 1.30 -27.89 6.71
C GLN A 27 1.93 -26.71 7.44
N MET A 28 1.29 -25.55 7.35
CA MET A 28 1.76 -24.34 8.05
C MET A 28 1.35 -24.30 9.55
N ILE A 29 0.84 -25.41 10.07
CA ILE A 29 0.01 -25.47 11.27
C ILE A 29 0.81 -25.65 12.57
N GLU A 30 2.11 -25.94 12.54
CA GLU A 30 2.75 -26.41 13.75
C GLU A 30 3.49 -25.38 14.62
N HIS A 31 3.80 -24.17 14.13
CA HIS A 31 4.64 -23.24 14.90
C HIS A 31 4.30 -21.74 14.71
N GLY A 32 3.24 -21.30 15.34
CA GLY A 32 2.90 -19.88 15.37
C GLY A 32 1.57 -19.54 14.65
N SER A 33 1.11 -18.30 14.74
CA SER A 33 -0.12 -17.94 14.06
C SER A 33 0.07 -18.07 12.54
N GLU A 34 -0.73 -18.91 11.91
CA GLU A 34 -0.70 -19.18 10.47
C GLU A 34 -0.68 -17.89 9.62
N LYS A 35 -1.41 -16.89 10.08
CA LYS A 35 -1.50 -15.57 9.43
C LYS A 35 -0.15 -14.84 9.39
N ASP A 36 0.70 -14.98 10.40
CA ASP A 36 1.99 -14.31 10.44
C ASP A 36 3.00 -14.98 9.50
N ILE A 37 3.00 -16.31 9.43
CA ILE A 37 3.89 -17.08 8.53
C ILE A 37 3.56 -16.76 7.08
N LEU A 38 2.29 -16.85 6.69
CA LEU A 38 1.83 -16.56 5.35
C LEU A 38 2.09 -15.09 4.96
N GLY A 39 1.86 -14.20 5.92
CA GLY A 39 2.12 -12.77 5.75
C GLY A 39 3.60 -12.47 5.53
N ARG A 40 4.52 -13.10 6.27
CA ARG A 40 5.97 -12.94 6.08
C ARG A 40 6.44 -13.54 4.76
N THR A 41 5.90 -14.69 4.37
CA THR A 41 6.19 -15.29 3.06
C THR A 41 5.76 -14.36 1.94
N TYR A 42 4.58 -13.74 2.06
CA TYR A 42 4.11 -12.77 1.07
C TYR A 42 5.02 -11.54 1.00
N GLU A 43 5.43 -10.96 2.14
CA GLU A 43 6.37 -9.83 2.18
C GLU A 43 7.73 -10.19 1.57
N TYR A 44 8.23 -11.41 1.81
CA TYR A 44 9.45 -11.90 1.19
C TYR A 44 9.29 -11.98 -0.34
N CYS A 45 8.21 -12.54 -0.85
CA CYS A 45 7.94 -12.58 -2.28
C CYS A 45 7.85 -11.17 -2.88
N LEU A 46 7.21 -10.22 -2.20
CA LEU A 46 7.13 -8.83 -2.63
C LEU A 46 8.52 -8.16 -2.68
N SER A 47 9.36 -8.37 -1.67
CA SER A 47 10.72 -7.81 -1.65
C SER A 47 11.57 -8.35 -2.80
N MET A 48 11.51 -9.65 -3.07
CA MET A 48 12.19 -10.27 -4.21
C MET A 48 11.69 -9.74 -5.55
N PHE A 49 10.38 -9.46 -5.65
CA PHE A 49 9.79 -8.85 -6.84
C PHE A 49 10.28 -7.41 -7.04
N ALA A 50 10.34 -6.63 -5.96
CA ALA A 50 10.84 -5.27 -5.97
C ALA A 50 12.32 -5.20 -6.39
N GLU A 51 13.15 -6.12 -5.93
CA GLU A 51 14.56 -6.23 -6.34
C GLU A 51 14.72 -6.53 -7.84
N GLN A 52 13.88 -7.40 -8.39
CA GLN A 52 13.92 -7.77 -9.82
C GLN A 52 13.46 -6.62 -10.74
N GLU A 53 12.53 -5.78 -10.30
CA GLU A 53 12.07 -4.60 -11.02
C GLU A 53 13.09 -3.43 -10.96
N GLY A 54 14.12 -3.53 -10.15
CA GLY A 54 15.22 -2.57 -10.04
C GLY A 54 14.75 -1.20 -9.53
N LYS A 55 15.09 -0.10 -10.24
CA LYS A 55 14.77 1.28 -9.82
C LYS A 55 13.28 1.55 -9.58
N ARG A 56 12.39 0.73 -10.11
CA ARG A 56 10.94 0.81 -9.91
C ARG A 56 10.45 0.04 -8.69
N GLY A 57 11.30 -0.80 -8.09
CA GLY A 57 10.93 -1.59 -6.93
C GLY A 57 10.56 -0.76 -5.71
N GLY A 58 11.17 0.40 -5.54
CA GLY A 58 10.85 1.34 -4.46
C GLY A 58 9.46 1.99 -4.55
N GLU A 59 8.81 1.94 -5.71
CA GLU A 59 7.45 2.45 -5.89
C GLU A 59 6.40 1.48 -5.30
N PHE A 60 6.75 0.21 -5.09
CA PHE A 60 5.80 -0.82 -4.66
C PHE A 60 5.97 -1.23 -3.20
N PHE A 61 7.14 -1.02 -2.65
CA PHE A 61 7.48 -1.58 -1.34
C PHE A 61 8.30 -0.60 -0.51
N THR A 62 7.72 -0.18 0.60
CA THR A 62 8.44 0.59 1.63
C THR A 62 9.01 -0.40 2.65
N PRO A 63 10.32 -0.35 2.96
CA PRO A 63 10.92 -1.24 3.95
C PRO A 63 10.19 -1.22 5.29
N SER A 64 9.94 -2.40 5.86
CA SER A 64 9.14 -2.55 7.08
C SER A 64 9.71 -1.78 8.28
N CYS A 65 11.03 -1.59 8.35
CA CYS A 65 11.67 -0.80 9.41
C CYS A 65 11.28 0.69 9.34
N VAL A 66 11.18 1.25 8.12
CA VAL A 66 10.74 2.64 7.92
C VAL A 66 9.27 2.78 8.30
N VAL A 67 8.42 1.89 7.77
CA VAL A 67 6.98 1.90 8.05
C VAL A 67 6.71 1.75 9.55
N ARG A 68 7.42 0.84 10.21
CA ARG A 68 7.31 0.66 11.66
C ARG A 68 7.65 1.93 12.43
N THR A 69 8.71 2.64 12.03
CA THR A 69 9.07 3.91 12.66
C THR A 69 7.96 4.94 12.51
N LEU A 70 7.37 5.08 11.32
CA LEU A 70 6.25 5.99 11.09
C LEU A 70 5.04 5.65 11.96
N VAL A 71 4.67 4.39 12.02
CA VAL A 71 3.54 3.92 12.83
C VAL A 71 3.79 4.13 14.33
N GLU A 72 5.00 3.89 14.81
CA GLU A 72 5.37 4.13 16.22
C GLU A 72 5.34 5.62 16.58
N VAL A 73 5.60 6.50 15.63
CA VAL A 73 5.46 7.96 15.83
C VAL A 73 3.99 8.38 15.88
N LEU A 74 3.17 7.90 14.94
CA LEU A 74 1.76 8.27 14.83
C LEU A 74 0.87 7.61 15.88
N LYS A 75 1.18 6.39 16.29
CA LYS A 75 0.47 5.61 17.31
C LYS A 75 -1.05 5.48 17.01
N PRO A 76 -1.43 4.87 15.90
CA PRO A 76 -2.83 4.75 15.51
C PRO A 76 -3.58 3.70 16.35
N PHE A 77 -3.91 4.03 17.60
CA PHE A 77 -4.59 3.10 18.50
C PHE A 77 -6.05 2.83 18.11
N LYS A 78 -6.73 3.84 17.54
CA LYS A 78 -8.12 3.74 17.13
C LYS A 78 -8.46 4.84 16.12
N GLY A 79 -9.41 4.57 15.22
CA GLY A 79 -9.89 5.55 14.26
C GLY A 79 -9.55 5.17 12.82
N ARG A 80 -9.65 6.12 11.92
CA ARG A 80 -9.52 5.92 10.48
C ARG A 80 -8.09 6.21 10.04
N VAL A 81 -7.44 5.19 9.50
CA VAL A 81 -6.08 5.27 8.95
C VAL A 81 -6.19 5.32 7.43
N TYR A 82 -5.59 6.30 6.80
CA TYR A 82 -5.64 6.52 5.36
C TYR A 82 -4.26 6.62 4.72
N ASP A 83 -4.10 5.97 3.57
CA ASP A 83 -2.93 6.09 2.71
C ASP A 83 -3.39 6.35 1.26
N PRO A 84 -3.16 7.58 0.73
CA PRO A 84 -3.57 7.97 -0.62
C PRO A 84 -2.76 7.33 -1.75
N CYS A 85 -1.67 6.64 -1.44
CA CYS A 85 -0.78 5.94 -2.37
C CYS A 85 -0.23 4.67 -1.72
N CYS A 86 -1.17 3.78 -1.35
CA CYS A 86 -0.92 2.71 -0.38
C CYS A 86 0.06 1.62 -0.83
N GLY A 87 0.48 1.63 -2.08
CA GLY A 87 1.41 0.65 -2.59
C GLY A 87 0.89 -0.78 -2.36
N SER A 88 1.73 -1.63 -1.83
CA SER A 88 1.37 -3.01 -1.43
C SER A 88 0.65 -3.11 -0.08
N GLY A 89 0.26 -2.00 0.54
CA GLY A 89 -0.45 -1.97 1.82
C GLY A 89 0.43 -2.15 3.06
N GLY A 90 1.73 -1.95 2.93
CA GLY A 90 2.68 -2.15 4.04
C GLY A 90 2.40 -1.28 5.26
N MET A 91 1.97 -0.03 5.05
CA MET A 91 1.60 0.90 6.13
C MET A 91 0.43 0.37 6.97
N PHE A 92 -0.56 -0.19 6.30
CA PHE A 92 -1.74 -0.77 6.98
C PHE A 92 -1.40 -2.01 7.79
N VAL A 93 -0.54 -2.89 7.24
CA VAL A 93 -0.07 -4.09 7.96
C VAL A 93 0.64 -3.72 9.25
N GLN A 94 1.52 -2.72 9.21
CA GLN A 94 2.23 -2.28 10.41
C GLN A 94 1.31 -1.56 11.39
N SER A 95 0.32 -0.79 10.91
CA SER A 95 -0.70 -0.18 11.77
C SER A 95 -1.53 -1.24 12.49
N ALA A 96 -1.93 -2.29 11.80
CA ALA A 96 -2.63 -3.43 12.40
C ALA A 96 -1.78 -4.13 13.47
N LYS A 97 -0.52 -4.44 13.16
CA LYS A 97 0.43 -5.04 14.12
C LYS A 97 0.66 -4.14 15.34
N PHE A 98 0.72 -2.83 15.14
CA PHE A 98 0.84 -1.88 16.25
C PHE A 98 -0.35 -1.96 17.19
N VAL A 99 -1.57 -1.98 16.65
CA VAL A 99 -2.79 -2.11 17.45
C VAL A 99 -2.83 -3.44 18.19
N GLU A 100 -2.54 -4.55 17.53
CA GLU A 100 -2.48 -5.87 18.14
C GLU A 100 -1.49 -5.93 19.31
N ASN A 101 -0.32 -5.33 19.15
CA ASN A 101 0.72 -5.31 20.17
C ASN A 101 0.39 -4.43 21.39
N HIS A 102 -0.46 -3.41 21.22
CA HIS A 102 -0.72 -2.42 22.27
C HIS A 102 -2.14 -2.47 22.83
N SER A 103 -3.15 -2.82 22.03
CA SER A 103 -4.54 -2.82 22.45
C SER A 103 -5.26 -4.16 22.24
N GLY A 104 -4.67 -5.04 21.48
CA GLY A 104 -5.19 -6.38 21.24
C GLY A 104 -6.37 -6.49 20.28
N ASN A 105 -6.94 -5.40 19.78
CA ASN A 105 -8.10 -5.43 18.90
C ASN A 105 -7.91 -4.60 17.63
N ILE A 106 -7.69 -5.29 16.51
CA ILE A 106 -7.52 -4.67 15.18
C ILE A 106 -8.78 -3.93 14.72
N SER A 107 -9.95 -4.31 15.18
CA SER A 107 -11.20 -3.62 14.82
C SER A 107 -11.34 -2.21 15.39
N ASN A 108 -10.37 -1.78 16.22
CA ASN A 108 -10.31 -0.40 16.67
C ASN A 108 -9.91 0.58 15.56
N ILE A 109 -9.27 0.09 14.49
CA ILE A 109 -8.92 0.92 13.34
C ILE A 109 -9.71 0.51 12.12
N SER A 110 -10.07 1.50 11.31
CA SER A 110 -10.65 1.31 9.98
C SER A 110 -9.66 1.78 8.93
N ILE A 111 -9.38 0.93 7.96
CA ILE A 111 -8.31 1.13 6.98
C ILE A 111 -8.91 1.60 5.66
N TYR A 112 -8.41 2.72 5.16
CA TYR A 112 -8.78 3.31 3.89
C TYR A 112 -7.52 3.54 3.06
N GLY A 113 -7.61 3.29 1.76
CA GLY A 113 -6.47 3.52 0.90
C GLY A 113 -6.83 3.59 -0.56
N GLN A 114 -5.84 3.97 -1.34
CA GLN A 114 -5.99 4.12 -2.78
C GLN A 114 -4.61 3.97 -3.44
N ASP A 115 -4.58 3.45 -4.65
CA ASP A 115 -3.37 3.38 -5.47
C ASP A 115 -3.74 3.48 -6.95
N SER A 116 -2.95 4.20 -7.72
CA SER A 116 -3.18 4.40 -9.15
C SER A 116 -2.81 3.19 -9.99
N ASN A 117 -1.91 2.33 -9.51
CA ASN A 117 -1.47 1.15 -10.23
C ASN A 117 -2.37 -0.06 -9.93
N PRO A 118 -3.09 -0.62 -10.95
CA PRO A 118 -3.99 -1.74 -10.73
C PRO A 118 -3.31 -3.01 -10.19
N THR A 119 -2.05 -3.24 -10.52
CA THR A 119 -1.31 -4.40 -10.03
C THR A 119 -0.97 -4.22 -8.55
N THR A 120 -0.47 -3.06 -8.19
CA THR A 120 -0.11 -2.70 -6.83
C THR A 120 -1.34 -2.69 -5.91
N TRP A 121 -2.46 -2.13 -6.39
CA TRP A 121 -3.73 -2.16 -5.70
C TRP A 121 -4.22 -3.59 -5.38
N LYS A 122 -4.10 -4.52 -6.35
CA LYS A 122 -4.41 -5.95 -6.12
C LYS A 122 -3.45 -6.59 -5.11
N MET A 123 -2.17 -6.21 -5.16
CA MET A 123 -1.20 -6.70 -4.18
C MET A 123 -1.55 -6.23 -2.77
N ALA A 124 -2.00 -4.99 -2.60
CA ALA A 124 -2.48 -4.49 -1.32
C ALA A 124 -3.69 -5.29 -0.80
N GLN A 125 -4.67 -5.53 -1.67
CA GLN A 125 -5.83 -6.36 -1.31
C GLN A 125 -5.42 -7.76 -0.84
N MET A 126 -4.53 -8.43 -1.59
CA MET A 126 -4.02 -9.75 -1.20
C MET A 126 -3.27 -9.70 0.13
N ASN A 127 -2.39 -8.72 0.30
CA ASN A 127 -1.59 -8.54 1.50
C ASN A 127 -2.45 -8.41 2.76
N LEU A 128 -3.52 -7.63 2.67
CA LEU A 128 -4.44 -7.38 3.77
C LEU A 128 -5.37 -8.57 4.01
N ALA A 129 -5.90 -9.17 2.95
CA ALA A 129 -6.76 -10.36 3.04
C ALA A 129 -6.08 -11.55 3.72
N ILE A 130 -4.82 -11.83 3.40
CA ILE A 130 -4.01 -12.89 4.04
C ILE A 130 -3.94 -12.72 5.56
N ARG A 131 -4.01 -11.47 6.04
CA ARG A 131 -3.94 -11.14 7.47
C ARG A 131 -5.31 -10.97 8.12
N GLY A 132 -6.38 -11.17 7.34
CA GLY A 132 -7.75 -10.97 7.80
C GLY A 132 -8.07 -9.51 8.10
N ILE A 133 -7.42 -8.59 7.41
CA ILE A 133 -7.67 -7.15 7.48
C ILE A 133 -8.62 -6.79 6.35
N GLU A 134 -9.73 -6.14 6.65
CA GLU A 134 -10.72 -5.69 5.69
C GLU A 134 -10.54 -4.19 5.43
N PRO A 135 -9.84 -3.78 4.35
CA PRO A 135 -9.66 -2.40 4.01
C PRO A 135 -10.76 -1.91 3.06
N ASP A 136 -11.03 -0.61 3.06
CA ASP A 136 -11.68 0.06 1.95
C ASP A 136 -10.60 0.69 1.05
N LEU A 137 -10.28 0.02 -0.04
CA LEU A 137 -9.32 0.51 -1.06
C LEU A 137 -10.03 1.08 -2.30
N GLY A 138 -11.32 1.37 -2.18
CA GLY A 138 -12.16 1.71 -3.34
C GLY A 138 -12.45 0.48 -4.20
N THR A 139 -13.31 0.66 -5.20
CA THR A 139 -13.78 -0.43 -6.07
C THR A 139 -12.81 -0.79 -7.19
N TYR A 140 -11.85 0.08 -7.49
CA TYR A 140 -10.80 -0.09 -8.49
C TYR A 140 -9.61 0.83 -8.18
N ALA A 141 -8.49 0.56 -8.81
CA ALA A 141 -7.28 1.39 -8.73
C ALA A 141 -7.52 2.75 -9.37
N ALA A 142 -7.20 3.83 -8.66
CA ALA A 142 -7.44 5.19 -9.11
C ALA A 142 -6.37 6.15 -8.58
N ASP A 143 -6.09 7.19 -9.35
CA ASP A 143 -5.18 8.27 -8.97
C ASP A 143 -5.89 9.21 -7.99
N THR A 144 -5.33 9.38 -6.80
CA THR A 144 -5.93 10.18 -5.72
C THR A 144 -6.12 11.65 -6.09
N PHE A 145 -5.31 12.17 -6.98
CA PHE A 145 -5.49 13.56 -7.46
C PHE A 145 -6.64 13.69 -8.43
N LEU A 146 -6.77 12.74 -9.36
CA LEU A 146 -7.70 12.84 -10.48
C LEU A 146 -9.04 12.14 -10.23
N ASP A 147 -9.04 11.10 -9.41
CA ASP A 147 -10.22 10.27 -9.09
C ASP A 147 -10.16 9.83 -7.62
N ASP A 148 -10.53 10.74 -6.73
CA ASP A 148 -10.56 10.48 -5.28
C ASP A 148 -11.69 9.51 -4.94
N ARG A 149 -11.33 8.32 -4.45
CA ARG A 149 -12.28 7.26 -4.07
C ARG A 149 -12.87 7.46 -2.68
N HIS A 150 -12.32 8.40 -1.90
CA HIS A 150 -12.72 8.68 -0.53
C HIS A 150 -13.02 10.17 -0.27
N PRO A 151 -13.84 10.83 -1.11
CA PRO A 151 -13.99 12.30 -1.09
C PRO A 151 -14.61 12.85 0.20
N THR A 152 -15.33 12.00 0.94
CA THR A 152 -15.98 12.38 2.21
C THR A 152 -15.24 11.87 3.44
N LEU A 153 -14.14 11.14 3.25
CA LEU A 153 -13.38 10.58 4.36
C LEU A 153 -12.76 11.70 5.21
N ARG A 154 -12.93 11.58 6.51
CA ARG A 154 -12.20 12.35 7.52
C ARG A 154 -11.28 11.40 8.25
N ALA A 155 -10.06 11.26 7.78
CA ALA A 155 -9.07 10.39 8.39
C ALA A 155 -8.57 10.97 9.71
N ASP A 156 -8.32 10.09 10.68
CA ASP A 156 -7.72 10.45 11.96
C ASP A 156 -6.19 10.37 11.87
N TYR A 157 -5.68 9.48 11.00
CA TYR A 157 -4.25 9.32 10.70
C TYR A 157 -4.04 9.20 9.20
N ILE A 158 -3.07 9.93 8.69
CA ILE A 158 -2.66 9.86 7.29
C ILE A 158 -1.18 9.48 7.24
N MET A 159 -0.87 8.43 6.50
CA MET A 159 0.49 7.98 6.22
C MET A 159 0.62 7.81 4.72
N ALA A 160 1.70 8.33 4.15
CA ALA A 160 1.93 8.21 2.72
C ALA A 160 3.42 8.12 2.41
N ASN A 161 3.75 7.29 1.44
CA ASN A 161 5.02 7.32 0.74
C ASN A 161 4.72 7.60 -0.74
N PRO A 162 4.56 8.89 -1.12
CA PRO A 162 4.18 9.23 -2.48
C PRO A 162 5.31 8.92 -3.47
N PRO A 163 4.98 8.65 -4.76
CA PRO A 163 5.98 8.40 -5.78
C PRO A 163 6.89 9.61 -5.95
N PHE A 164 8.20 9.34 -6.11
CA PHE A 164 9.20 10.38 -6.33
C PHE A 164 9.25 10.80 -7.80
N ASN A 165 9.52 12.07 -8.05
CA ASN A 165 9.74 12.63 -9.39
C ASN A 165 8.55 12.40 -10.35
N LEU A 166 7.33 12.47 -9.85
CA LEU A 166 6.15 12.38 -10.68
C LEU A 166 6.02 13.66 -11.51
N SER A 167 6.26 13.58 -12.82
CA SER A 167 5.94 14.63 -13.79
C SER A 167 4.53 14.44 -14.33
N ASP A 168 3.95 15.51 -14.83
CA ASP A 168 2.64 15.48 -15.51
C ASP A 168 1.48 14.89 -14.67
N TRP A 169 1.48 15.20 -13.37
CA TRP A 169 0.48 14.72 -12.42
C TRP A 169 -0.90 15.35 -12.55
N GLY A 170 -1.15 16.06 -13.66
CA GLY A 170 -2.47 16.59 -14.00
C GLY A 170 -2.79 17.95 -13.39
N LEU A 171 -1.78 18.74 -13.02
CA LEU A 171 -1.96 20.08 -12.44
C LEU A 171 -2.96 20.95 -13.19
N ASP A 172 -2.95 20.92 -14.53
CA ASP A 172 -3.85 21.77 -15.33
C ASP A 172 -5.34 21.50 -15.06
N LYS A 173 -5.68 20.28 -14.67
CA LYS A 173 -7.05 19.87 -14.31
C LYS A 173 -7.39 20.18 -12.85
N LEU A 174 -6.38 20.44 -12.03
CA LEU A 174 -6.50 20.53 -10.58
C LEU A 174 -6.23 21.94 -10.04
N LYS A 175 -6.03 22.95 -10.90
CA LYS A 175 -5.70 24.32 -10.48
C LYS A 175 -6.73 24.94 -9.55
N GLU A 176 -7.99 24.60 -9.71
CA GLU A 176 -9.12 25.14 -8.93
C GLU A 176 -9.63 24.13 -7.87
N ASP A 177 -8.87 23.08 -7.61
CA ASP A 177 -9.28 22.05 -6.65
C ASP A 177 -9.30 22.61 -5.21
N GLN A 178 -10.42 22.43 -4.54
CA GLN A 178 -10.64 22.94 -3.18
C GLN A 178 -9.71 22.30 -2.12
N ARG A 179 -9.02 21.21 -2.47
CA ARG A 179 -8.04 20.55 -1.60
C ARG A 179 -6.77 21.38 -1.41
N TRP A 180 -6.47 22.32 -2.30
CA TRP A 180 -5.27 23.17 -2.26
C TRP A 180 -5.37 24.33 -1.25
N LYS A 181 -5.74 24.06 -0.03
CA LYS A 181 -5.86 25.09 1.02
C LYS A 181 -4.54 25.81 1.34
N TYR A 182 -3.42 25.16 1.13
CA TYR A 182 -2.08 25.68 1.45
C TYR A 182 -1.27 26.05 0.20
N GLY A 183 -1.91 26.11 -0.95
CA GLY A 183 -1.27 26.40 -2.21
C GLY A 183 -1.03 25.17 -3.08
N ILE A 184 -0.78 25.41 -4.35
CA ILE A 184 -0.53 24.38 -5.36
C ILE A 184 0.95 24.02 -5.32
N PRO A 185 1.34 22.73 -5.35
CA PRO A 185 2.73 22.33 -5.45
C PRO A 185 3.38 22.91 -6.73
N PRO A 186 4.63 23.38 -6.67
CA PRO A 186 5.27 23.97 -7.83
C PRO A 186 5.51 22.94 -8.93
N VAL A 187 5.15 23.31 -10.17
CA VAL A 187 5.22 22.44 -11.36
C VAL A 187 6.64 22.05 -11.74
N SER A 188 7.61 22.90 -11.46
CA SER A 188 9.01 22.73 -11.85
C SER A 188 9.81 21.81 -10.94
N TYR A 189 9.30 21.50 -9.79
CA TYR A 189 9.89 20.49 -8.91
C TYR A 189 9.13 19.20 -9.12
N THR A 190 9.67 18.35 -9.94
CA THR A 190 9.34 16.94 -10.08
C THR A 190 9.49 16.17 -8.77
N HIS A 191 9.82 16.83 -7.71
CA HIS A 191 9.78 16.36 -6.37
C HIS A 191 8.47 16.88 -5.77
N LEU A 192 7.44 16.04 -5.77
CA LEU A 192 6.69 15.93 -4.54
C LEU A 192 7.73 15.45 -3.50
N ARG A 193 8.63 16.30 -3.09
CA ARG A 193 9.12 16.16 -1.74
C ARG A 193 7.82 16.18 -0.96
N ALA A 194 7.52 15.06 -0.31
CA ALA A 194 6.88 15.19 0.98
C ALA A 194 7.67 16.35 1.59
N HIS A 195 7.16 17.56 1.44
CA HIS A 195 7.64 18.61 2.28
C HIS A 195 7.47 17.95 3.61
N GLU A 196 8.57 17.62 4.19
CA GLU A 196 8.63 17.38 5.60
C GLU A 196 7.94 18.58 6.15
N THR A 197 6.62 18.48 6.13
CA THR A 197 5.77 19.48 6.66
C THR A 197 6.17 19.45 8.09
N THR A 198 6.91 20.42 8.46
CA THR A 198 6.75 21.01 9.78
C THR A 198 5.24 21.04 9.95
N LEU A 199 4.72 19.98 10.55
CA LEU A 199 3.37 19.92 11.07
C LEU A 199 3.34 21.01 12.14
N HIS A 200 2.98 22.20 11.71
CA HIS A 200 2.44 23.17 12.62
C HIS A 200 1.04 22.65 12.92
N LEU A 201 0.97 21.91 14.01
CA LEU A 201 -0.24 21.63 14.75
C LEU A 201 -0.91 22.95 15.16
#